data_d6c67d6a4c58a253a360b2c0f0afb67c
#
_entry.id   d6c67d6a4c58a253a360b2c0f0afb67c
#
_cell.length_a   1.000
_cell.length_b   1.000
_cell.length_c   1.000
_cell.angle_alpha   90.00
_cell.angle_beta   90.00
_cell.angle_gamma   90.00
#
_symmetry.space_group_name_H-M   'P 1'
#
loop_
_entity.id
_entity.type
_entity.pdbx_description
1 polymer ?
#
loop_
_entity_poly.entity_id
_entity_poly.type
_entity_poly.pdbx_seq_one_letter_code
_entity_poly.pdbx_strand_id
1 'polypeptide(L)'
;MKKLVLSLLVSVPLFAHACKGYVVGFRGLNDSFNYASFQKYANRLGYCSKSFSWYQDKEALQYIQTLKKPYRLYGFSRGAQTVSDVLKRTKTKPEYVLTIGAYKTTNVNFDEHGIRYDNFFDHSGVGQKSPGVFFNVSHADIEKEVSEFLIE
;
A
#
# COMPACT_ATOMS: atom_id res chain seq x y z
N MET A 1 -58.66 -17.65 18.76
CA MET A 1 -57.45 -17.15 19.45
C MET A 1 -56.26 -17.22 18.48
N LYS A 2 -55.83 -16.08 17.89
CA LYS A 2 -54.69 -16.03 16.99
C LYS A 2 -53.42 -15.77 17.83
N LYS A 3 -52.50 -16.74 17.83
CA LYS A 3 -51.19 -16.56 18.47
C LYS A 3 -50.30 -15.65 17.60
N LEU A 4 -50.00 -14.48 18.10
CA LEU A 4 -49.01 -13.55 17.50
C LEU A 4 -47.60 -14.10 17.84
N VAL A 5 -46.90 -14.60 16.85
CA VAL A 5 -45.48 -14.96 17.01
C VAL A 5 -44.67 -13.70 16.79
N LEU A 6 -44.21 -13.12 17.89
CA LEU A 6 -43.29 -11.96 17.86
C LEU A 6 -41.89 -12.46 17.53
N SER A 7 -41.49 -12.33 16.26
CA SER A 7 -40.11 -12.63 15.83
C SER A 7 -39.19 -11.54 16.31
N LEU A 8 -38.42 -11.83 17.37
CA LEU A 8 -37.34 -10.96 17.82
C LEU A 8 -36.19 -11.06 16.80
N LEU A 9 -36.09 -10.07 15.91
CA LEU A 9 -34.90 -9.84 15.10
C LEU A 9 -33.79 -9.32 16.03
N VAL A 10 -32.94 -10.24 16.50
CA VAL A 10 -31.68 -9.87 17.16
C VAL A 10 -30.76 -9.30 16.09
N SER A 11 -30.72 -7.99 16.00
CA SER A 11 -29.70 -7.29 15.23
C SER A 11 -28.37 -7.49 15.94
N VAL A 12 -27.57 -8.45 15.48
CA VAL A 12 -26.17 -8.56 15.87
C VAL A 12 -25.47 -7.31 15.35
N PRO A 13 -24.92 -6.46 16.21
CA PRO A 13 -24.14 -5.32 15.71
C PRO A 13 -22.92 -5.89 14.98
N LEU A 14 -22.86 -5.74 13.66
CA LEU A 14 -21.64 -5.90 12.90
C LEU A 14 -20.68 -4.81 13.41
N PHE A 15 -19.82 -5.18 14.34
CA PHE A 15 -18.65 -4.36 14.66
C PHE A 15 -17.73 -4.38 13.43
N ALA A 16 -18.03 -3.57 12.45
CA ALA A 16 -17.07 -3.20 11.43
C ALA A 16 -15.90 -2.54 12.19
N HIS A 17 -14.79 -3.25 12.31
CA HIS A 17 -13.59 -2.71 12.92
C HIS A 17 -13.23 -1.45 12.14
N ALA A 18 -13.45 -0.28 12.74
CA ALA A 18 -13.16 0.98 12.09
C ALA A 18 -11.65 1.06 11.84
N CYS A 19 -11.24 1.09 10.57
CA CYS A 19 -9.84 1.20 10.19
C CYS A 19 -9.22 2.45 10.84
N LYS A 20 -8.04 2.31 11.42
CA LYS A 20 -7.28 3.44 11.97
C LYS A 20 -6.76 4.37 10.88
N GLY A 21 -6.55 3.83 9.69
CA GLY A 21 -6.06 4.51 8.51
C GLY A 21 -6.17 3.61 7.27
N TYR A 22 -5.45 3.96 6.21
CA TYR A 22 -5.50 3.23 4.94
C TYR A 22 -4.11 2.94 4.40
N VAL A 23 -3.93 1.78 3.78
CA VAL A 23 -2.79 1.50 2.92
C VAL A 23 -3.28 1.43 1.48
N VAL A 24 -2.80 2.34 0.65
CA VAL A 24 -3.10 2.40 -0.79
C VAL A 24 -1.94 1.77 -1.54
N GLY A 25 -2.18 0.61 -2.14
CA GLY A 25 -1.17 -0.19 -2.83
C GLY A 25 -1.24 -0.05 -4.35
N PHE A 26 -0.07 -0.11 -5.00
CA PHE A 26 0.08 -0.12 -6.45
C PHE A 26 0.80 -1.39 -6.89
N ARG A 27 0.14 -2.15 -7.75
CA ARG A 27 0.63 -3.42 -8.29
C ARG A 27 1.68 -3.18 -9.38
N GLY A 28 2.53 -4.18 -9.59
CA GLY A 28 3.51 -4.19 -10.68
C GLY A 28 2.91 -4.50 -12.05
N LEU A 29 3.79 -4.71 -13.03
CA LEU A 29 3.38 -5.17 -14.36
C LEU A 29 2.61 -6.48 -14.27
N ASN A 30 1.63 -6.67 -15.16
CA ASN A 30 0.73 -7.83 -15.20
C ASN A 30 0.01 -8.06 -13.87
N ASP A 31 -0.28 -6.96 -13.14
CA ASP A 31 -0.88 -7.01 -11.80
C ASP A 31 -0.11 -7.89 -10.79
N SER A 32 1.21 -8.05 -11.02
CA SER A 32 2.08 -8.75 -10.08
C SER A 32 2.06 -8.06 -8.72
N PHE A 33 1.73 -8.83 -7.69
CA PHE A 33 1.56 -8.29 -6.36
C PHE A 33 1.36 -9.41 -5.34
N ASN A 34 2.09 -9.39 -4.26
CA ASN A 34 1.85 -10.32 -3.17
C ASN A 34 0.75 -9.78 -2.24
N TYR A 35 -0.50 -10.13 -2.54
CA TYR A 35 -1.65 -9.69 -1.74
C TYR A 35 -1.55 -10.08 -0.26
N ALA A 36 -1.01 -11.26 0.04
CA ALA A 36 -0.88 -11.72 1.41
C ALA A 36 0.10 -10.83 2.20
N SER A 37 1.25 -10.50 1.62
CA SER A 37 2.23 -9.58 2.20
C SER A 37 1.65 -8.18 2.39
N PHE A 38 0.96 -7.65 1.39
CA PHE A 38 0.32 -6.34 1.44
C PHE A 38 -0.77 -6.26 2.52
N GLN A 39 -1.66 -7.25 2.57
CA GLN A 39 -2.71 -7.31 3.59
C GLN A 39 -2.14 -7.48 5.00
N LYS A 40 -1.11 -8.32 5.15
CA LYS A 40 -0.41 -8.50 6.42
C LYS A 40 0.19 -7.19 6.92
N TYR A 41 0.82 -6.42 6.04
CA TYR A 41 1.34 -5.09 6.35
C TYR A 41 0.23 -4.15 6.84
N ALA A 42 -0.88 -4.04 6.10
CA ALA A 42 -2.01 -3.19 6.49
C ALA A 42 -2.65 -3.62 7.82
N ASN A 43 -2.87 -4.92 7.99
CA ASN A 43 -3.51 -5.47 9.20
C ASN A 43 -2.69 -5.22 10.47
N ARG A 44 -1.37 -5.26 10.39
CA ARG A 44 -0.48 -4.94 11.53
C ARG A 44 -0.63 -3.53 12.03
N LEU A 45 -0.92 -2.62 11.12
CA LEU A 45 -1.17 -1.21 11.44
C LEU A 45 -2.60 -0.98 11.97
N GLY A 46 -3.49 -1.95 11.82
CA GLY A 46 -4.93 -1.77 12.01
C GLY A 46 -5.53 -0.89 10.92
N TYR A 47 -4.96 -0.92 9.71
CA TYR A 47 -5.37 -0.14 8.55
C TYR A 47 -6.17 -1.00 7.57
N CYS A 48 -7.10 -0.38 6.87
CA CYS A 48 -7.73 -0.98 5.71
C CYS A 48 -6.82 -0.84 4.48
N SER A 49 -6.91 -1.80 3.57
CA SER A 49 -6.10 -1.81 2.35
C SER A 49 -6.96 -1.63 1.11
N LYS A 50 -6.45 -0.90 0.14
CA LYS A 50 -7.00 -0.75 -1.20
C LYS A 50 -5.87 -0.79 -2.21
N SER A 51 -5.95 -1.67 -3.21
CA SER A 51 -4.92 -1.74 -4.25
C SER A 51 -5.45 -1.30 -5.61
N PHE A 52 -4.54 -0.76 -6.40
CA PHE A 52 -4.75 -0.31 -7.77
C PHE A 52 -3.70 -0.93 -8.69
N SER A 53 -4.00 -1.10 -9.97
CA SER A 53 -2.99 -1.42 -10.97
C SER A 53 -2.03 -0.24 -11.16
N TRP A 54 -0.81 -0.51 -11.60
CA TRP A 54 0.22 0.53 -11.80
C TRP A 54 -0.20 1.68 -12.73
N TYR A 55 -1.18 1.49 -13.60
CA TYR A 55 -1.71 2.49 -14.53
C TYR A 55 -2.96 3.25 -14.02
N GLN A 56 -3.43 2.93 -12.82
CA GLN A 56 -4.66 3.52 -12.23
C GLN A 56 -4.33 4.69 -11.27
N ASP A 57 -3.36 5.51 -11.61
CA ASP A 57 -2.93 6.64 -10.79
C ASP A 57 -4.04 7.69 -10.58
N LYS A 58 -4.88 7.90 -11.59
CA LYS A 58 -6.00 8.86 -11.52
C LYS A 58 -7.07 8.40 -10.55
N GLU A 59 -7.49 7.16 -10.66
CA GLU A 59 -8.49 6.53 -9.79
C GLU A 59 -7.99 6.48 -8.34
N ALA A 60 -6.72 6.17 -8.16
CA ALA A 60 -6.09 6.19 -6.84
C ALA A 60 -6.06 7.59 -6.23
N LEU A 61 -5.74 8.62 -6.99
CA LEU A 61 -5.78 10.01 -6.53
C LEU A 61 -7.20 10.44 -6.13
N GLN A 62 -8.20 10.07 -6.92
CA GLN A 62 -9.61 10.32 -6.56
C GLN A 62 -9.97 9.62 -5.25
N TYR A 63 -9.59 8.36 -5.09
CA TYR A 63 -9.81 7.62 -3.85
C TYR A 63 -9.11 8.28 -2.66
N ILE A 64 -7.82 8.63 -2.78
CA ILE A 64 -7.06 9.29 -1.72
C ILE A 64 -7.73 10.59 -1.26
N GLN A 65 -8.30 11.38 -2.18
CA GLN A 65 -9.01 12.62 -1.84
C GLN A 65 -10.26 12.38 -0.98
N THR A 66 -10.84 11.18 -1.00
CA THR A 66 -12.01 10.84 -0.17
C THR A 66 -11.62 10.43 1.25
N LEU A 67 -10.36 10.14 1.51
CA LEU A 67 -9.90 9.62 2.80
C LEU A 67 -9.97 10.70 3.88
N LYS A 68 -10.57 10.35 5.02
CA LYS A 68 -10.68 11.21 6.21
C LYS A 68 -9.70 10.83 7.33
N LYS A 69 -8.90 9.80 7.11
CA LYS A 69 -7.93 9.25 8.07
C LYS A 69 -6.55 9.21 7.43
N PRO A 70 -5.48 9.06 8.22
CA PRO A 70 -4.13 8.91 7.72
C PRO A 70 -4.04 7.78 6.70
N TYR A 71 -3.16 7.95 5.73
CA TYR A 71 -2.91 6.91 4.75
C TYR A 71 -1.42 6.72 4.47
N ARG A 72 -1.07 5.54 4.02
CA ARG A 72 0.26 5.14 3.55
C ARG A 72 0.20 4.70 2.11
N LEU A 73 1.28 4.88 1.39
CA LEU A 73 1.44 4.36 0.03
C LEU A 73 2.34 3.13 0.04
N TYR A 74 1.97 2.15 -0.75
CA TYR A 74 2.72 0.92 -0.95
C TYR A 74 2.88 0.68 -2.45
N GLY A 75 4.09 0.49 -2.94
CA GLY A 75 4.33 0.26 -4.35
C GLY A 75 5.26 -0.92 -4.58
N PHE A 76 4.85 -1.86 -5.44
CA PHE A 76 5.68 -2.98 -5.87
C PHE A 76 6.08 -2.82 -7.33
N SER A 77 7.37 -3.00 -7.63
CA SER A 77 7.89 -3.02 -9.00
C SER A 77 7.48 -1.74 -9.78
N ARG A 78 6.77 -1.86 -10.88
CA ARG A 78 6.20 -0.74 -11.64
C ARG A 78 5.28 0.13 -10.80
N GLY A 79 4.61 -0.45 -9.80
CA GLY A 79 3.79 0.30 -8.84
C GLY A 79 4.57 1.29 -7.98
N ALA A 80 5.87 1.07 -7.77
CA ALA A 80 6.73 2.04 -7.09
C ALA A 80 6.88 3.34 -7.91
N GLN A 81 6.91 3.26 -9.24
CA GLN A 81 6.86 4.44 -10.10
C GLN A 81 5.52 5.18 -9.96
N THR A 82 4.43 4.42 -9.86
CA THR A 82 3.09 5.01 -9.67
C THR A 82 2.98 5.74 -8.33
N VAL A 83 3.58 5.20 -7.26
CA VAL A 83 3.70 5.92 -5.97
C VAL A 83 4.33 7.29 -6.18
N SER A 84 5.43 7.35 -6.93
CA SER A 84 6.11 8.59 -7.28
C SER A 84 5.19 9.59 -7.99
N ASP A 85 4.48 9.12 -8.99
CA ASP A 85 3.60 9.96 -9.80
C ASP A 85 2.40 10.47 -8.98
N VAL A 86 1.89 9.67 -8.06
CA VAL A 86 0.86 10.06 -7.10
C VAL A 86 1.38 11.10 -6.12
N LEU A 87 2.59 10.92 -5.56
CA LEU A 87 3.19 11.88 -4.62
C LEU A 87 3.33 13.27 -5.21
N LYS A 88 3.67 13.39 -6.49
CA LYS A 88 3.80 14.68 -7.18
C LYS A 88 2.47 15.41 -7.37
N ARG A 89 1.35 14.69 -7.30
CA ARG A 89 0.02 15.19 -7.66
C ARG A 89 -0.97 15.21 -6.50
N THR A 90 -0.71 14.48 -5.42
CA THR A 90 -1.60 14.45 -4.27
C THR A 90 -1.57 15.77 -3.51
N LYS A 91 -2.75 16.23 -3.06
CA LYS A 91 -2.88 17.43 -2.23
C LYS A 91 -2.65 17.16 -0.75
N THR A 92 -2.81 15.90 -0.34
CA THR A 92 -2.62 15.46 1.04
C THR A 92 -1.39 14.56 1.11
N LYS A 93 -0.54 14.76 2.11
CA LYS A 93 0.66 13.94 2.28
C LYS A 93 0.31 12.59 2.93
N PRO A 94 0.83 11.46 2.42
CA PRO A 94 0.80 10.21 3.17
C PRO A 94 1.67 10.34 4.41
N GLU A 95 1.34 9.58 5.46
CA GLU A 95 2.21 9.54 6.65
C GLU A 95 3.50 8.73 6.40
N TYR A 96 3.47 7.84 5.42
CA TYR A 96 4.58 6.94 5.10
C TYR A 96 4.49 6.34 3.70
N VAL A 97 5.63 6.03 3.12
CA VAL A 97 5.76 5.37 1.82
C VAL A 97 6.61 4.11 1.95
N LEU A 98 6.13 3.02 1.40
CA LEU A 98 6.87 1.76 1.27
C LEU A 98 6.96 1.38 -0.20
N THR A 99 8.16 1.27 -0.74
CA THR A 99 8.39 0.77 -2.10
C THR A 99 9.26 -0.46 -2.08
N ILE A 100 8.89 -1.46 -2.87
CA ILE A 100 9.55 -2.75 -2.94
C ILE A 100 9.82 -3.09 -4.40
N GLY A 101 11.06 -3.49 -4.71
CA GLY A 101 11.45 -3.86 -6.06
C GLY A 101 11.39 -2.71 -7.07
N ALA A 102 11.58 -1.47 -6.62
CA ALA A 102 11.63 -0.31 -7.53
C ALA A 102 12.81 -0.42 -8.49
N TYR A 103 12.56 -0.13 -9.78
CA TYR A 103 13.63 -0.08 -10.78
C TYR A 103 14.49 1.18 -10.62
N LYS A 104 15.74 1.13 -11.10
CA LYS A 104 16.67 2.27 -11.14
C LYS A 104 16.11 3.51 -11.86
N THR A 105 15.17 3.30 -12.78
CA THR A 105 14.47 4.37 -13.49
C THR A 105 13.37 5.04 -12.68
N THR A 106 13.05 4.53 -11.50
CA THR A 106 12.12 5.20 -10.57
C THR A 106 12.76 6.51 -10.13
N ASN A 107 12.32 7.59 -10.77
CA ASN A 107 12.93 8.91 -10.63
C ASN A 107 12.28 9.70 -9.49
N VAL A 108 12.37 9.17 -8.26
CA VAL A 108 11.86 9.84 -7.07
C VAL A 108 12.97 10.05 -6.08
N ASN A 109 13.06 11.26 -5.64
CA ASN A 109 13.73 11.58 -4.40
C ASN A 109 12.65 11.77 -3.33
N PHE A 110 12.41 10.75 -2.51
CA PHE A 110 11.41 10.83 -1.43
C PHE A 110 11.78 11.88 -0.39
N ASP A 111 13.06 12.18 -0.20
CA ASP A 111 13.54 13.20 0.73
C ASP A 111 13.01 14.60 0.35
N GLU A 112 12.89 14.90 -0.96
CA GLU A 112 12.35 16.18 -1.44
C GLU A 112 10.89 16.40 -1.03
N HIS A 113 10.16 15.34 -0.76
CA HIS A 113 8.76 15.41 -0.34
C HIS A 113 8.59 15.58 1.18
N GLY A 114 9.67 15.43 1.97
CA GLY A 114 9.63 15.49 3.43
C GLY A 114 8.69 14.42 4.03
N ILE A 115 8.70 13.22 3.45
CA ILE A 115 7.85 12.08 3.83
C ILE A 115 8.76 10.97 4.36
N ARG A 116 8.34 10.32 5.43
CA ARG A 116 9.03 9.11 5.90
C ARG A 116 8.80 7.97 4.92
N TYR A 117 9.87 7.26 4.56
CA TYR A 117 9.80 6.16 3.61
C TYR A 117 10.80 5.05 3.91
N ASP A 118 10.47 3.84 3.44
CA ASP A 118 11.41 2.75 3.22
C ASP A 118 11.35 2.30 1.77
N ASN A 119 12.52 2.04 1.22
CA ASN A 119 12.71 1.62 -0.15
C ASN A 119 13.57 0.37 -0.17
N PHE A 120 12.99 -0.74 -0.57
CA PHE A 120 13.66 -2.03 -0.69
C PHE A 120 13.81 -2.40 -2.15
N PHE A 121 14.99 -2.82 -2.57
CA PHE A 121 15.23 -3.13 -3.96
C PHE A 121 16.14 -4.34 -4.16
N ASP A 122 16.01 -4.98 -5.29
CA ASP A 122 16.85 -6.06 -5.80
C ASP A 122 17.82 -5.53 -6.87
N HIS A 123 18.45 -6.42 -7.63
CA HIS A 123 19.39 -6.07 -8.69
C HIS A 123 18.81 -5.10 -9.74
N SER A 124 17.51 -5.11 -9.99
CA SER A 124 16.86 -4.22 -10.96
C SER A 124 16.84 -2.75 -10.50
N GLY A 125 16.92 -2.54 -9.19
CA GLY A 125 16.91 -1.20 -8.57
C GLY A 125 18.29 -0.62 -8.29
N VAL A 126 19.38 -1.34 -8.55
CA VAL A 126 20.73 -0.84 -8.29
C VAL A 126 21.00 0.43 -9.10
N GLY A 127 21.43 1.49 -8.43
CA GLY A 127 21.69 2.81 -9.03
C GLY A 127 20.47 3.74 -9.11
N GLN A 128 19.35 3.41 -8.46
CA GLN A 128 18.24 4.34 -8.27
C GLN A 128 18.63 5.53 -7.39
N LYS A 129 17.91 6.65 -7.51
CA LYS A 129 18.23 7.90 -6.79
C LYS A 129 17.87 7.87 -5.32
N SER A 130 16.77 7.24 -4.97
CA SER A 130 16.33 7.16 -3.58
C SER A 130 17.19 6.18 -2.79
N PRO A 131 17.68 6.54 -1.61
CA PRO A 131 18.32 5.60 -0.70
C PRO A 131 17.41 4.42 -0.38
N GLY A 132 17.99 3.28 -0.07
CA GLY A 132 17.20 2.09 0.29
C GLY A 132 18.06 0.91 0.70
N VAL A 133 17.40 -0.20 1.00
CA VAL A 133 18.01 -1.45 1.42
C VAL A 133 18.02 -2.43 0.24
N PHE A 134 19.20 -2.94 -0.07
CA PHE A 134 19.38 -3.94 -1.11
C PHE A 134 19.12 -5.35 -0.59
N PHE A 135 18.34 -6.11 -1.35
CA PHE A 135 18.10 -7.54 -1.11
C PHE A 135 18.67 -8.36 -2.27
N ASN A 136 19.52 -9.31 -1.95
CA ASN A 136 20.10 -10.23 -2.94
C ASN A 136 19.15 -11.41 -3.22
N VAL A 137 18.00 -11.09 -3.78
CA VAL A 137 16.94 -12.05 -4.12
C VAL A 137 16.41 -11.77 -5.52
N SER A 138 15.62 -12.69 -6.07
CA SER A 138 14.94 -12.46 -7.33
C SER A 138 13.88 -11.37 -7.20
N HIS A 139 13.59 -10.69 -8.30
CA HIS A 139 12.52 -9.67 -8.33
C HIS A 139 11.14 -10.22 -7.92
N ALA A 140 10.89 -11.49 -8.19
CA ALA A 140 9.64 -12.14 -7.82
C ALA A 140 9.54 -12.43 -6.30
N ASP A 141 10.67 -12.61 -5.63
CA ASP A 141 10.71 -13.02 -4.22
C ASP A 141 10.83 -11.85 -3.25
N ILE A 142 11.26 -10.67 -3.71
CA ILE A 142 11.57 -9.55 -2.84
C ILE A 142 10.40 -9.10 -1.97
N GLU A 143 9.16 -9.14 -2.45
CA GLU A 143 7.99 -8.77 -1.63
C GLU A 143 7.82 -9.70 -0.43
N LYS A 144 8.07 -10.99 -0.62
CA LYS A 144 8.00 -11.97 0.47
C LYS A 144 9.11 -11.73 1.49
N GLU A 145 10.34 -11.60 1.04
CA GLU A 145 11.50 -11.37 1.91
C GLU A 145 11.36 -10.07 2.72
N VAL A 146 10.95 -8.98 2.07
CA VAL A 146 10.69 -7.70 2.77
C VAL A 146 9.55 -7.85 3.77
N SER A 147 8.50 -8.62 3.46
CA SER A 147 7.40 -8.82 4.40
C SER A 147 7.84 -9.56 5.67
N GLU A 148 8.78 -10.48 5.56
CA GLU A 148 9.38 -11.18 6.69
C GLU A 148 10.27 -10.23 7.52
N PHE A 149 11.08 -9.42 6.86
CA PHE A 149 11.92 -8.40 7.49
C PHE A 149 11.12 -7.34 8.28
N LEU A 150 9.99 -6.88 7.74
CA LEU A 150 9.12 -5.91 8.42
C LEU A 150 8.33 -6.51 9.60
N ILE A 151 8.53 -7.81 9.87
CA ILE A 151 7.89 -8.54 10.99
C ILE A 151 8.68 -8.40 12.29
N GLU A 152 9.96 -8.23 12.20
CA GLU A 152 10.85 -8.04 13.34
C GLU A 152 10.81 -6.62 13.90
#